data_cc7409c42c38583e8fd4c8736d55324c
#
_entry.id   cc7409c42c38583e8fd4c8736d55324c
#
_cell.length_a   1.000
_cell.length_b   1.000
_cell.length_c   1.000
_cell.angle_alpha   90.00
_cell.angle_beta   90.00
_cell.angle_gamma   90.00
#
_symmetry.space_group_name_H-M   'P 1'
#
loop_
_entity.id
_entity.type
_entity.pdbx_description
1 polymer ?
#
loop_
_entity_poly.entity_id
_entity_poly.type
_entity_poly.pdbx_seq_one_letter_code
_entity_poly.pdbx_strand_id
1 'polypeptide(L)'
;MSHVIGNFLSSTGFAALTWQAVVMLVISVVLIYLAIAKGFEPLLLLPIGFGMLLTNLPLAGLMEAGIDKLTIIDSNKASGAISVVSELQQPGGLLGYFFKGDELGIFPPLIFMGVGAMTDFGPLIADPKSLILGAAAQFGIFFTFMGAILLGFNGQEASSIAIIGGADGPTSIYLTGQLAPHMLGQVAVAAYSYMALVPIIQPPIMKALTTKNERVIKMPQMRKVSKKEKIIFPILVTLLVSLTLPDAAPLIGMLMFGNLMKESLVVDRLTKTAQNELMNIITILLGLSVGASASAEQFLNLATLKIMLLGLIAFAIGTATGVLMAKLMNLFLKDENKINPLIGSAGVSAVPMAARVSNVVGQEADPSNFLLMNAMGPNVSGVIGSAVAAGVLL
;
A
#
# COMPACT_ATOMS: atom_id res chain seq x y z
N MET A 1 19.57 -31.21 40.02
CA MET A 1 18.26 -31.07 39.37
C MET A 1 17.73 -29.62 39.42
N SER A 2 17.74 -28.93 40.59
CA SER A 2 17.31 -27.53 40.70
C SER A 2 18.07 -26.53 39.81
N HIS A 3 19.41 -26.68 39.68
CA HIS A 3 20.24 -25.86 38.79
C HIS A 3 19.92 -26.06 37.29
N VAL A 4 19.60 -27.28 36.87
CA VAL A 4 19.26 -27.58 35.46
C VAL A 4 17.88 -26.99 35.13
N ILE A 5 16.91 -27.11 36.03
CA ILE A 5 15.59 -26.52 35.88
C ILE A 5 15.69 -24.98 35.92
N GLY A 6 16.50 -24.42 36.82
CA GLY A 6 16.73 -22.97 36.87
C GLY A 6 17.34 -22.42 35.58
N ASN A 7 18.37 -23.07 35.06
CA ASN A 7 19.02 -22.71 33.78
C ASN A 7 18.03 -22.84 32.61
N PHE A 8 17.22 -23.90 32.57
CA PHE A 8 16.20 -24.07 31.54
C PHE A 8 15.15 -22.94 31.60
N LEU A 9 14.64 -22.65 32.79
CA LEU A 9 13.65 -21.57 32.94
C LEU A 9 14.22 -20.20 32.55
N SER A 10 15.46 -19.89 32.91
CA SER A 10 16.12 -18.64 32.54
C SER A 10 16.45 -18.52 31.04
N SER A 11 16.56 -19.65 30.32
CA SER A 11 16.75 -19.67 28.86
C SER A 11 15.42 -19.62 28.07
N THR A 12 14.28 -19.65 28.73
CA THR A 12 13.00 -19.55 28.03
C THR A 12 12.63 -18.10 27.67
N GLY A 13 11.89 -17.93 26.59
CA GLY A 13 11.33 -16.62 26.20
C GLY A 13 10.45 -15.99 27.29
N PHE A 14 9.88 -16.78 28.19
CA PHE A 14 9.10 -16.25 29.32
C PHE A 14 9.96 -15.44 30.31
N ALA A 15 11.20 -15.85 30.53
CA ALA A 15 12.11 -15.11 31.41
C ALA A 15 12.61 -13.80 30.81
N ALA A 16 12.65 -13.72 29.48
CA ALA A 16 13.06 -12.55 28.72
C ALA A 16 11.87 -11.64 28.29
N LEU A 17 10.65 -11.94 28.75
CA LEU A 17 9.45 -11.22 28.34
C LEU A 17 9.42 -9.82 28.96
N THR A 18 9.44 -8.78 28.11
CA THR A 18 9.29 -7.37 28.53
C THR A 18 7.83 -6.94 28.44
N TRP A 19 7.44 -5.87 29.15
CA TRP A 19 6.08 -5.33 29.07
C TRP A 19 5.78 -4.81 27.67
N GLN A 20 6.79 -4.26 26.96
CA GLN A 20 6.67 -3.80 25.59
C GLN A 20 6.36 -4.97 24.63
N ALA A 21 7.07 -6.10 24.79
CA ALA A 21 6.78 -7.31 24.02
C ALA A 21 5.36 -7.82 24.26
N VAL A 22 4.88 -7.81 25.51
CA VAL A 22 3.49 -8.18 25.84
C VAL A 22 2.49 -7.28 25.11
N VAL A 23 2.70 -5.96 25.12
CA VAL A 23 1.82 -5.02 24.40
C VAL A 23 1.80 -5.34 22.91
N MET A 24 2.95 -5.58 22.27
CA MET A 24 3.02 -5.93 20.85
C MET A 24 2.37 -7.27 20.53
N LEU A 25 2.52 -8.27 21.41
CA LEU A 25 1.82 -9.55 21.27
C LEU A 25 0.29 -9.37 21.34
N VAL A 26 -0.19 -8.53 22.25
CA VAL A 26 -1.62 -8.19 22.31
C VAL A 26 -2.08 -7.48 21.04
N ILE A 27 -1.34 -6.49 20.57
CA ILE A 27 -1.64 -5.78 19.29
C ILE A 27 -1.68 -6.80 18.13
N SER A 28 -0.73 -7.71 18.05
CA SER A 28 -0.67 -8.75 17.01
C SER A 28 -1.92 -9.64 17.04
N VAL A 29 -2.32 -10.09 18.21
CA VAL A 29 -3.55 -10.90 18.39
C VAL A 29 -4.80 -10.11 18.02
N VAL A 30 -4.87 -8.81 18.36
CA VAL A 30 -5.99 -7.94 17.96
C VAL A 30 -6.05 -7.81 16.43
N LEU A 31 -4.92 -7.60 15.74
CA LEU A 31 -4.89 -7.53 14.26
C LEU A 31 -5.36 -8.85 13.64
N ILE A 32 -4.87 -9.99 14.14
CA ILE A 32 -5.32 -11.33 13.71
C ILE A 32 -6.82 -11.51 13.93
N TYR A 33 -7.34 -11.09 15.10
CA TYR A 33 -8.77 -11.13 15.40
C TYR A 33 -9.59 -10.28 14.41
N LEU A 34 -9.14 -9.06 14.12
CA LEU A 34 -9.81 -8.18 13.15
C LEU A 34 -9.84 -8.80 11.75
N ALA A 35 -8.74 -9.43 11.33
CA ALA A 35 -8.67 -10.14 10.05
C ALA A 35 -9.68 -11.31 9.99
N ILE A 36 -9.73 -12.15 11.04
CA ILE A 36 -10.54 -13.37 11.06
C ILE A 36 -12.01 -13.07 11.36
N ALA A 37 -12.28 -12.33 12.43
CA ALA A 37 -13.66 -12.16 12.94
C ALA A 37 -14.41 -11.00 12.26
N LYS A 38 -13.70 -9.99 11.78
CA LYS A 38 -14.30 -8.82 11.12
C LYS A 38 -14.10 -8.80 9.60
N GLY A 39 -13.26 -9.69 9.06
CA GLY A 39 -12.98 -9.75 7.62
C GLY A 39 -12.25 -8.52 7.08
N PHE A 40 -11.51 -7.79 7.93
CA PHE A 40 -10.77 -6.60 7.55
C PHE A 40 -9.49 -7.00 6.81
N GLU A 41 -9.49 -6.84 5.48
CA GLU A 41 -8.38 -7.17 4.58
C GLU A 41 -7.61 -8.45 5.00
N PRO A 42 -8.29 -9.61 5.12
CA PRO A 42 -7.72 -10.80 5.75
C PRO A 42 -6.47 -11.32 5.04
N LEU A 43 -6.33 -11.12 3.73
CA LEU A 43 -5.17 -11.56 2.96
C LEU A 43 -3.88 -10.85 3.37
N LEU A 44 -3.97 -9.62 3.85
CA LEU A 44 -2.81 -8.82 4.28
C LEU A 44 -2.71 -8.75 5.80
N LEU A 45 -3.80 -8.44 6.48
CA LEU A 45 -3.77 -8.19 7.92
C LEU A 45 -3.42 -9.43 8.74
N LEU A 46 -3.81 -10.64 8.26
CA LEU A 46 -3.48 -11.89 8.93
C LEU A 46 -1.97 -12.18 8.91
N PRO A 47 -1.27 -12.21 7.75
CA PRO A 47 0.18 -12.42 7.75
C PRO A 47 0.95 -11.27 8.42
N ILE A 48 0.49 -10.00 8.33
CA ILE A 48 1.11 -8.88 9.07
C ILE A 48 1.01 -9.12 10.58
N GLY A 49 -0.19 -9.42 11.10
CA GLY A 49 -0.40 -9.70 12.51
C GLY A 49 0.43 -10.89 13.00
N PHE A 50 0.58 -11.93 12.16
CA PHE A 50 1.38 -13.10 12.51
C PHE A 50 2.88 -12.82 12.46
N GLY A 51 3.37 -12.07 11.47
CA GLY A 51 4.76 -11.60 11.41
C GLY A 51 5.14 -10.74 12.62
N MET A 52 4.25 -9.81 13.02
CA MET A 52 4.39 -8.99 14.22
C MET A 52 4.42 -9.85 15.50
N LEU A 53 3.59 -10.89 15.57
CA LEU A 53 3.60 -11.83 16.69
C LEU A 53 4.95 -12.53 16.77
N LEU A 54 5.45 -13.08 15.65
CA LEU A 54 6.71 -13.84 15.61
C LEU A 54 7.93 -12.99 16.00
N THR A 55 8.03 -11.76 15.52
CA THR A 55 9.18 -10.89 15.80
C THR A 55 9.23 -10.41 17.25
N ASN A 56 8.08 -10.34 17.93
CA ASN A 56 7.98 -9.91 19.32
C ASN A 56 8.04 -11.07 20.32
N LEU A 57 8.29 -12.33 19.85
CA LEU A 57 8.63 -13.45 20.71
C LEU A 57 10.08 -13.31 21.18
N PRO A 58 10.34 -13.21 22.49
CA PRO A 58 11.69 -13.06 22.99
C PRO A 58 12.59 -14.29 22.63
N LEU A 59 13.84 -14.02 22.32
CA LEU A 59 14.87 -15.02 21.98
C LEU A 59 14.61 -15.83 20.70
N ALA A 60 13.65 -15.44 19.87
CA ALA A 60 13.31 -16.17 18.64
C ALA A 60 14.31 -15.92 17.49
N GLY A 61 15.04 -14.79 17.50
CA GLY A 61 16.09 -14.46 16.53
C GLY A 61 15.64 -14.33 15.06
N LEU A 62 14.33 -14.25 14.81
CA LEU A 62 13.76 -14.35 13.46
C LEU A 62 14.06 -13.13 12.56
N MET A 63 14.36 -11.97 13.16
CA MET A 63 14.73 -10.73 12.46
C MET A 63 16.23 -10.39 12.61
N GLU A 64 17.02 -11.26 13.24
CA GLU A 64 18.45 -11.01 13.39
C GLU A 64 19.13 -10.91 12.03
N ALA A 65 20.03 -9.93 11.89
CA ALA A 65 20.85 -9.81 10.69
C ALA A 65 21.89 -10.91 10.64
N GLY A 66 22.14 -11.47 9.45
CA GLY A 66 23.25 -12.38 9.25
C GLY A 66 24.59 -11.65 9.46
N ILE A 67 25.59 -12.35 9.95
CA ILE A 67 26.95 -11.83 10.15
C ILE A 67 27.83 -12.26 8.98
N ASP A 68 28.30 -11.29 8.19
CA ASP A 68 29.25 -11.50 7.11
C ASP A 68 30.68 -11.15 7.59
N LYS A 69 31.60 -12.02 7.34
CA LYS A 69 33.03 -11.73 7.50
C LYS A 69 33.60 -11.24 6.17
N LEU A 70 34.01 -9.99 6.13
CA LEU A 70 34.75 -9.45 5.00
C LEU A 70 36.22 -9.87 5.09
N THR A 71 36.66 -10.69 4.14
CA THR A 71 38.06 -11.10 4.05
C THR A 71 38.70 -10.48 2.80
N ILE A 72 39.79 -9.74 2.98
CA ILE A 72 40.61 -9.25 1.88
C ILE A 72 41.43 -10.42 1.35
N ILE A 73 41.16 -10.90 0.13
CA ILE A 73 41.83 -12.03 -0.47
C ILE A 73 43.08 -11.58 -1.24
N ASP A 74 43.02 -10.42 -1.89
CA ASP A 74 44.14 -9.91 -2.67
C ASP A 74 44.21 -8.39 -2.59
N SER A 75 45.40 -7.84 -2.35
CA SER A 75 45.72 -6.43 -2.45
C SER A 75 46.80 -6.27 -3.52
N ASN A 76 46.38 -6.05 -4.77
CA ASN A 76 47.33 -5.80 -5.83
C ASN A 76 47.89 -4.38 -5.70
N LYS A 77 49.07 -4.24 -5.09
CA LYS A 77 49.73 -2.94 -4.84
C LYS A 77 50.00 -2.13 -6.13
N ALA A 78 50.03 -2.78 -7.29
CA ALA A 78 50.33 -2.12 -8.55
C ALA A 78 49.08 -1.48 -9.18
N SER A 79 47.88 -1.99 -8.93
CA SER A 79 46.63 -1.48 -9.52
C SER A 79 45.72 -0.78 -8.51
N GLY A 80 46.01 -0.81 -7.23
CA GLY A 80 45.16 -0.29 -6.17
C GLY A 80 43.84 -1.06 -6.00
N ALA A 81 43.68 -2.19 -6.69
CA ALA A 81 42.50 -3.03 -6.61
C ALA A 81 42.53 -3.92 -5.37
N ILE A 82 41.47 -3.89 -4.59
CA ILE A 82 41.26 -4.74 -3.40
C ILE A 82 40.13 -5.70 -3.71
N SER A 83 40.42 -7.00 -3.71
CA SER A 83 39.40 -8.04 -3.81
C SER A 83 38.91 -8.40 -2.42
N VAL A 84 37.64 -8.09 -2.13
CA VAL A 84 37.01 -8.44 -0.85
C VAL A 84 35.99 -9.54 -1.11
N VAL A 85 36.10 -10.63 -0.34
CA VAL A 85 35.09 -11.70 -0.32
C VAL A 85 34.33 -11.61 0.98
N SER A 86 33.02 -11.60 0.89
CA SER A 86 32.13 -11.70 2.03
C SER A 86 31.78 -13.17 2.24
N GLU A 87 32.04 -13.68 3.42
CA GLU A 87 31.69 -15.04 3.83
C GLU A 87 30.68 -14.98 4.97
N LEU A 88 29.51 -15.59 4.76
CA LEU A 88 28.44 -15.61 5.76
C LEU A 88 28.86 -16.48 6.94
N GLN A 89 29.14 -15.86 8.08
CA GLN A 89 29.54 -16.58 9.31
C GLN A 89 28.36 -17.10 10.12
N GLN A 90 27.26 -16.29 10.17
CA GLN A 90 26.03 -16.69 10.84
C GLN A 90 24.85 -16.33 9.95
N PRO A 91 23.97 -17.31 9.64
CA PRO A 91 22.77 -17.03 8.89
C PRO A 91 21.87 -16.09 9.70
N GLY A 92 21.25 -15.15 9.02
CA GLY A 92 20.21 -14.29 9.61
C GLY A 92 18.93 -15.06 9.92
N GLY A 93 18.02 -14.43 10.64
CA GLY A 93 16.68 -14.95 10.90
C GLY A 93 15.85 -15.04 9.63
N LEU A 94 14.92 -15.99 9.56
CA LEU A 94 14.07 -16.24 8.39
C LEU A 94 13.32 -14.98 7.92
N LEU A 95 12.72 -14.25 8.86
CA LEU A 95 11.95 -13.04 8.54
C LEU A 95 12.85 -11.89 8.08
N GLY A 96 14.08 -11.83 8.54
CA GLY A 96 15.10 -10.90 8.06
C GLY A 96 15.42 -11.09 6.58
N TYR A 97 15.46 -12.33 6.08
CA TYR A 97 15.63 -12.58 4.64
C TYR A 97 14.39 -12.17 3.82
N PHE A 98 13.18 -12.38 4.32
CA PHE A 98 11.98 -11.88 3.64
C PHE A 98 11.96 -10.36 3.61
N PHE A 99 12.35 -9.70 4.70
CA PHE A 99 12.43 -8.26 4.80
C PHE A 99 13.40 -7.63 3.79
N LYS A 100 14.48 -8.33 3.44
CA LYS A 100 15.37 -7.89 2.35
C LYS A 100 14.65 -7.77 1.00
N GLY A 101 13.63 -8.57 0.75
CA GLY A 101 12.80 -8.45 -0.46
C GLY A 101 11.99 -7.14 -0.51
N ASP A 102 11.60 -6.62 0.66
CA ASP A 102 10.94 -5.30 0.78
C ASP A 102 11.97 -4.18 0.62
N GLU A 103 13.11 -4.23 1.33
CA GLU A 103 14.20 -3.24 1.24
C GLU A 103 14.75 -3.10 -0.18
N LEU A 104 14.89 -4.22 -0.91
CA LEU A 104 15.34 -4.23 -2.29
C LEU A 104 14.26 -3.79 -3.29
N GLY A 105 13.03 -3.50 -2.81
CA GLY A 105 11.94 -3.07 -3.65
C GLY A 105 11.43 -4.14 -4.62
N ILE A 106 11.58 -5.43 -4.29
CA ILE A 106 11.18 -6.55 -5.17
C ILE A 106 9.68 -6.84 -5.06
N PHE A 107 9.16 -6.94 -3.84
CA PHE A 107 7.78 -7.36 -3.61
C PHE A 107 6.73 -6.35 -4.08
N PRO A 108 6.86 -5.03 -3.84
CA PRO A 108 5.85 -4.08 -4.25
C PRO A 108 5.59 -4.05 -5.77
N PRO A 109 6.59 -4.00 -6.67
CA PRO A 109 6.36 -4.08 -8.11
C PRO A 109 5.68 -5.39 -8.54
N LEU A 110 6.01 -6.53 -7.91
CA LEU A 110 5.36 -7.81 -8.21
C LEU A 110 3.89 -7.82 -7.78
N ILE A 111 3.55 -7.17 -6.65
CA ILE A 111 2.14 -6.95 -6.27
C ILE A 111 1.45 -6.07 -7.31
N PHE A 112 2.09 -5.00 -7.77
CA PHE A 112 1.54 -4.14 -8.82
C PHE A 112 1.26 -4.90 -10.12
N MET A 113 2.10 -5.86 -10.49
CA MET A 113 1.85 -6.74 -11.63
C MET A 113 0.57 -7.58 -11.42
N GLY A 114 0.41 -8.17 -10.25
CA GLY A 114 -0.81 -8.91 -9.90
C GLY A 114 -2.06 -8.03 -9.89
N VAL A 115 -1.97 -6.84 -9.30
CA VAL A 115 -3.05 -5.83 -9.30
C VAL A 115 -3.40 -5.42 -10.72
N GLY A 116 -2.42 -5.17 -11.59
CA GLY A 116 -2.63 -4.84 -13.00
C GLY A 116 -3.33 -5.95 -13.77
N ALA A 117 -2.96 -7.21 -13.50
CA ALA A 117 -3.60 -8.37 -14.09
C ALA A 117 -5.05 -8.57 -13.63
N MET A 118 -5.39 -8.16 -12.41
CA MET A 118 -6.76 -8.21 -11.88
C MET A 118 -7.62 -7.03 -12.31
N THR A 119 -7.01 -5.84 -12.47
CA THR A 119 -7.71 -4.57 -12.69
C THR A 119 -8.30 -4.46 -14.10
N ASP A 120 -9.53 -3.93 -14.21
CA ASP A 120 -10.11 -3.49 -15.47
C ASP A 120 -9.97 -1.97 -15.61
N PHE A 121 -9.12 -1.53 -16.54
CA PHE A 121 -8.94 -0.12 -16.87
C PHE A 121 -10.00 0.42 -17.83
N GLY A 122 -10.93 -0.42 -18.28
CA GLY A 122 -12.03 -0.03 -19.15
C GLY A 122 -12.80 1.21 -18.67
N PRO A 123 -13.23 1.30 -17.40
CA PRO A 123 -13.90 2.48 -16.87
C PRO A 123 -13.08 3.78 -16.99
N LEU A 124 -11.77 3.71 -16.74
CA LEU A 124 -10.87 4.85 -16.89
C LEU A 124 -10.70 5.28 -18.36
N ILE A 125 -10.55 4.30 -19.26
CA ILE A 125 -10.43 4.55 -20.70
C ILE A 125 -11.76 5.11 -21.26
N ALA A 126 -12.90 4.63 -20.75
CA ALA A 126 -14.23 5.07 -21.16
C ALA A 126 -14.50 6.52 -20.76
N ASP A 127 -14.10 6.93 -19.54
CA ASP A 127 -14.21 8.28 -19.02
C ASP A 127 -12.89 8.81 -18.46
N PRO A 128 -12.02 9.40 -19.30
CA PRO A 128 -10.73 9.95 -18.87
C PRO A 128 -10.81 11.08 -17.84
N LYS A 129 -11.98 11.71 -17.65
CA LYS A 129 -12.18 12.71 -16.58
C LYS A 129 -11.94 12.11 -15.19
N SER A 130 -12.09 10.81 -15.06
CA SER A 130 -11.75 10.04 -13.85
C SER A 130 -10.31 10.25 -13.39
N LEU A 131 -9.37 10.58 -14.31
CA LEU A 131 -7.98 10.92 -13.95
C LEU A 131 -7.93 12.15 -13.04
N ILE A 132 -8.78 13.14 -13.26
CA ILE A 132 -8.82 14.35 -12.43
C ILE A 132 -9.27 14.02 -11.01
N LEU A 133 -10.24 13.11 -10.85
CA LEU A 133 -10.74 12.69 -9.54
C LEU A 133 -9.69 11.87 -8.77
N GLY A 134 -8.99 10.96 -9.46
CA GLY A 134 -7.87 10.23 -8.88
C GLY A 134 -6.71 11.13 -8.48
N ALA A 135 -6.34 12.08 -9.34
CA ALA A 135 -5.29 13.07 -9.03
C ALA A 135 -5.67 13.96 -7.84
N ALA A 136 -6.93 14.40 -7.73
CA ALA A 136 -7.40 15.20 -6.62
C ALA A 136 -7.32 14.45 -5.28
N ALA A 137 -7.61 13.16 -5.27
CA ALA A 137 -7.49 12.35 -4.06
C ALA A 137 -6.04 12.23 -3.56
N GLN A 138 -5.03 12.35 -4.46
CA GLN A 138 -3.62 12.35 -4.06
C GLN A 138 -3.22 13.63 -3.31
N PHE A 139 -4.06 14.65 -3.25
CA PHE A 139 -3.80 15.85 -2.44
C PHE A 139 -3.57 15.51 -0.95
N GLY A 140 -4.16 14.40 -0.48
CA GLY A 140 -3.87 13.85 0.84
C GLY A 140 -2.39 13.57 1.09
N ILE A 141 -1.64 13.11 0.07
CA ILE A 141 -0.20 12.84 0.14
C ILE A 141 0.56 14.15 0.41
N PHE A 142 0.33 15.18 -0.42
CA PHE A 142 1.04 16.46 -0.30
C PHE A 142 0.72 17.18 1.01
N PHE A 143 -0.55 17.15 1.45
CA PHE A 143 -0.92 17.72 2.74
C PHE A 143 -0.20 17.01 3.90
N THR A 144 -0.10 15.68 3.83
CA THR A 144 0.57 14.90 4.86
C THR A 144 2.07 15.13 4.88
N PHE A 145 2.70 15.31 3.72
CA PHE A 145 4.09 15.71 3.61
C PHE A 145 4.36 17.00 4.40
N MET A 146 3.56 18.04 4.16
CA MET A 146 3.66 19.30 4.89
C MET A 146 3.45 19.12 6.40
N GLY A 147 2.45 18.33 6.78
CA GLY A 147 2.17 18.00 8.18
C GLY A 147 3.33 17.27 8.87
N ALA A 148 3.97 16.33 8.16
CA ALA A 148 5.12 15.57 8.68
C ALA A 148 6.34 16.50 8.90
N ILE A 149 6.64 17.39 7.95
CA ILE A 149 7.69 18.41 8.11
C ILE A 149 7.40 19.29 9.32
N LEU A 150 6.16 19.76 9.50
CA LEU A 150 5.78 20.60 10.66
C LEU A 150 5.90 19.85 12.00
N LEU A 151 5.74 18.53 12.02
CA LEU A 151 5.92 17.68 13.20
C LEU A 151 7.40 17.33 13.48
N GLY A 152 8.34 17.80 12.64
CA GLY A 152 9.78 17.68 12.84
C GLY A 152 10.42 16.45 12.18
N PHE A 153 9.73 15.77 11.26
CA PHE A 153 10.33 14.72 10.43
C PHE A 153 11.21 15.33 9.33
N ASN A 154 12.28 14.65 8.96
CA ASN A 154 13.10 15.08 7.82
C ASN A 154 12.39 14.81 6.48
N GLY A 155 12.96 15.28 5.35
CA GLY A 155 12.30 15.18 4.04
C GLY A 155 12.04 13.75 3.59
N GLN A 156 12.96 12.80 3.83
CA GLN A 156 12.82 11.38 3.48
C GLN A 156 11.76 10.70 4.34
N GLU A 157 11.76 10.95 5.64
CA GLU A 157 10.75 10.48 6.56
C GLU A 157 9.37 11.06 6.24
N ALA A 158 9.31 12.36 5.95
CA ALA A 158 8.07 13.03 5.58
C ALA A 158 7.48 12.48 4.26
N SER A 159 8.31 12.17 3.25
CA SER A 159 7.89 11.50 2.02
C SER A 159 7.31 10.12 2.31
N SER A 160 7.99 9.34 3.17
CA SER A 160 7.55 7.99 3.57
C SER A 160 6.24 8.01 4.37
N ILE A 161 6.00 9.03 5.18
CA ILE A 161 4.73 9.20 5.90
C ILE A 161 3.64 9.70 4.94
N ALA A 162 3.98 10.61 4.06
CA ALA A 162 3.04 11.26 3.14
C ALA A 162 2.31 10.25 2.24
N ILE A 163 3.05 9.27 1.71
CA ILE A 163 2.50 8.30 0.76
C ILE A 163 1.35 7.46 1.33
N ILE A 164 1.24 7.34 2.65
CA ILE A 164 0.09 6.70 3.33
C ILE A 164 -1.23 7.36 2.89
N GLY A 165 -1.20 8.66 2.60
CA GLY A 165 -2.38 9.41 2.13
C GLY A 165 -2.93 8.96 0.79
N GLY A 166 -2.15 8.24 -0.03
CA GLY A 166 -2.61 7.60 -1.25
C GLY A 166 -3.47 6.36 -1.02
N ALA A 167 -3.47 5.81 0.20
CA ALA A 167 -4.11 4.55 0.57
C ALA A 167 -3.65 3.37 -0.31
N ASP A 168 -2.35 3.28 -0.54
CA ASP A 168 -1.69 2.27 -1.36
C ASP A 168 -0.55 1.61 -0.57
N GLY A 169 -0.82 0.42 -0.03
CA GLY A 169 0.13 -0.30 0.81
C GLY A 169 1.45 -0.63 0.09
N PRO A 170 1.41 -1.28 -1.07
CA PRO A 170 2.61 -1.60 -1.84
C PRO A 170 3.45 -0.38 -2.21
N THR A 171 2.83 0.73 -2.64
CA THR A 171 3.53 1.99 -2.91
C THR A 171 4.18 2.55 -1.65
N SER A 172 3.49 2.46 -0.50
CA SER A 172 4.02 2.92 0.78
C SER A 172 5.27 2.15 1.19
N ILE A 173 5.27 0.83 1.00
CA ILE A 173 6.44 -0.02 1.26
C ILE A 173 7.58 0.32 0.30
N TYR A 174 7.29 0.43 -1.00
CA TYR A 174 8.29 0.72 -2.02
C TYR A 174 9.03 2.03 -1.72
N LEU A 175 8.29 3.11 -1.49
CA LEU A 175 8.87 4.42 -1.21
C LEU A 175 9.64 4.43 0.11
N THR A 176 9.05 3.90 1.19
CA THR A 176 9.66 3.90 2.51
C THR A 176 10.90 3.00 2.55
N GLY A 177 10.89 1.86 1.87
CA GLY A 177 12.06 0.98 1.76
C GLY A 177 13.28 1.68 1.16
N GLN A 178 13.06 2.63 0.25
CA GLN A 178 14.14 3.39 -0.38
C GLN A 178 14.55 4.64 0.40
N LEU A 179 13.60 5.39 0.97
CA LEU A 179 13.87 6.68 1.61
C LEU A 179 14.12 6.59 3.12
N ALA A 180 13.40 5.72 3.82
CA ALA A 180 13.45 5.61 5.27
C ALA A 180 13.18 4.16 5.75
N PRO A 181 14.08 3.19 5.45
CA PRO A 181 13.88 1.77 5.77
C PRO A 181 13.60 1.52 7.26
N HIS A 182 14.15 2.34 8.14
CA HIS A 182 13.95 2.26 9.60
C HIS A 182 12.49 2.54 10.02
N MET A 183 11.68 3.15 9.17
CA MET A 183 10.26 3.43 9.42
C MET A 183 9.32 2.47 8.68
N LEU A 184 9.84 1.48 7.96
CA LEU A 184 9.07 0.64 7.07
C LEU A 184 7.92 -0.07 7.81
N GLY A 185 8.17 -0.62 9.00
CA GLY A 185 7.17 -1.29 9.81
C GLY A 185 6.02 -0.37 10.22
N GLN A 186 6.33 0.83 10.72
CA GLN A 186 5.32 1.80 11.17
C GLN A 186 4.46 2.28 10.00
N VAL A 187 5.10 2.66 8.88
CA VAL A 187 4.41 3.16 7.68
C VAL A 187 3.55 2.07 7.05
N ALA A 188 4.06 0.86 6.93
CA ALA A 188 3.33 -0.24 6.34
C ALA A 188 2.12 -0.67 7.18
N VAL A 189 2.30 -0.83 8.50
CA VAL A 189 1.17 -1.14 9.41
C VAL A 189 0.12 -0.04 9.36
N ALA A 190 0.52 1.24 9.34
CA ALA A 190 -0.41 2.36 9.18
C ALA A 190 -1.17 2.27 7.86
N ALA A 191 -0.47 2.15 6.73
CA ALA A 191 -1.07 2.10 5.39
C ALA A 191 -2.10 0.98 5.26
N TYR A 192 -1.74 -0.26 5.64
CA TYR A 192 -2.65 -1.40 5.55
C TYR A 192 -3.81 -1.33 6.55
N SER A 193 -3.57 -0.81 7.77
CA SER A 193 -4.65 -0.62 8.75
C SER A 193 -5.69 0.36 8.22
N TYR A 194 -5.28 1.48 7.58
CA TYR A 194 -6.22 2.45 7.02
C TYR A 194 -6.94 1.92 5.79
N MET A 195 -6.26 1.14 4.94
CA MET A 195 -6.94 0.45 3.84
C MET A 195 -8.06 -0.46 4.36
N ALA A 196 -7.80 -1.22 5.43
CA ALA A 196 -8.82 -2.06 6.07
C ALA A 196 -9.99 -1.26 6.65
N LEU A 197 -9.75 -0.01 7.09
CA LEU A 197 -10.75 0.87 7.70
C LEU A 197 -11.49 1.77 6.68
N VAL A 198 -11.20 1.67 5.39
CA VAL A 198 -11.89 2.42 4.31
C VAL A 198 -13.41 2.41 4.46
N PRO A 199 -14.08 1.24 4.67
CA PRO A 199 -15.54 1.18 4.80
C PRO A 199 -16.08 1.93 6.02
N ILE A 200 -15.25 2.23 7.00
CA ILE A 200 -15.62 2.93 8.23
C ILE A 200 -15.31 4.42 8.12
N ILE A 201 -14.15 4.79 7.54
CA ILE A 201 -13.66 6.17 7.53
C ILE A 201 -14.34 6.98 6.41
N GLN A 202 -14.52 6.42 5.22
CA GLN A 202 -15.04 7.16 4.07
C GLN A 202 -16.52 7.59 4.20
N PRO A 203 -17.48 6.72 4.60
CA PRO A 203 -18.89 7.07 4.58
C PRO A 203 -19.26 8.33 5.38
N PRO A 204 -18.77 8.56 6.61
CA PRO A 204 -19.02 9.78 7.36
C PRO A 204 -18.56 11.04 6.61
N ILE A 205 -17.37 11.01 6.01
CA ILE A 205 -16.78 12.12 5.25
C ILE A 205 -17.60 12.40 4.00
N MET A 206 -17.95 11.37 3.25
CA MET A 206 -18.78 11.47 2.05
C MET A 206 -20.15 12.07 2.37
N LYS A 207 -20.80 11.59 3.44
CA LYS A 207 -22.12 12.07 3.88
C LYS A 207 -22.07 13.51 4.39
N ALA A 208 -20.99 13.92 5.06
CA ALA A 208 -20.80 15.29 5.53
C ALA A 208 -20.59 16.30 4.38
N LEU A 209 -19.90 15.88 3.31
CA LEU A 209 -19.56 16.73 2.19
C LEU A 209 -20.58 16.73 1.05
N THR A 210 -21.60 15.87 1.10
CA THR A 210 -22.61 15.76 0.04
C THR A 210 -24.03 15.92 0.59
N THR A 211 -24.88 16.58 -0.20
CA THR A 211 -26.32 16.66 0.06
C THR A 211 -27.04 15.40 -0.39
N LYS A 212 -28.27 15.18 0.10
CA LYS A 212 -29.10 14.04 -0.35
C LYS A 212 -29.34 14.09 -1.86
N ASN A 213 -29.57 15.28 -2.43
CA ASN A 213 -29.81 15.46 -3.85
C ASN A 213 -28.58 15.12 -4.70
N GLU A 214 -27.38 15.44 -4.23
CA GLU A 214 -26.14 15.09 -4.92
C GLU A 214 -25.88 13.57 -4.92
N ARG A 215 -26.24 12.89 -3.82
CA ARG A 215 -26.03 11.43 -3.69
C ARG A 215 -26.94 10.59 -4.59
N VAL A 216 -28.08 11.12 -5.00
CA VAL A 216 -29.02 10.41 -5.89
C VAL A 216 -28.77 10.70 -7.37
N ILE A 217 -27.77 11.51 -7.73
CA ILE A 217 -27.38 11.73 -9.14
C ILE A 217 -27.04 10.37 -9.77
N LYS A 218 -27.76 10.01 -10.83
CA LYS A 218 -27.52 8.78 -11.59
C LYS A 218 -26.48 9.04 -12.68
N MET A 219 -25.47 8.19 -12.72
CA MET A 219 -24.43 8.29 -13.73
C MET A 219 -24.89 7.59 -15.02
N PRO A 220 -24.55 8.16 -16.19
CA PRO A 220 -24.85 7.52 -17.47
C PRO A 220 -24.06 6.23 -17.64
N GLN A 221 -24.58 5.33 -18.47
CA GLN A 221 -23.87 4.11 -18.84
C GLN A 221 -22.60 4.46 -19.62
N MET A 222 -21.49 3.83 -19.24
CA MET A 222 -20.20 4.06 -19.91
C MET A 222 -20.21 3.56 -21.35
N ARG A 223 -19.42 4.23 -22.22
CA ARG A 223 -19.18 3.74 -23.57
C ARG A 223 -18.42 2.39 -23.54
N LYS A 224 -18.66 1.58 -24.54
CA LYS A 224 -17.89 0.35 -24.74
C LYS A 224 -16.46 0.70 -25.18
N VAL A 225 -15.46 0.12 -24.53
CA VAL A 225 -14.05 0.28 -24.88
C VAL A 225 -13.64 -0.87 -25.82
N SER A 226 -12.95 -0.54 -26.90
CA SER A 226 -12.50 -1.52 -27.87
C SER A 226 -11.29 -2.32 -27.35
N LYS A 227 -11.08 -3.53 -27.87
CA LYS A 227 -9.90 -4.35 -27.52
C LYS A 227 -8.58 -3.63 -27.86
N LYS A 228 -8.55 -2.88 -28.95
CA LYS A 228 -7.35 -2.11 -29.33
C LYS A 228 -6.99 -1.04 -28.30
N GLU A 229 -7.99 -0.27 -27.82
CA GLU A 229 -7.78 0.73 -26.75
C GLU A 229 -7.23 0.07 -25.49
N LYS A 230 -7.78 -1.07 -25.08
CA LYS A 230 -7.34 -1.80 -23.88
C LYS A 230 -5.90 -2.32 -23.99
N ILE A 231 -5.43 -2.68 -25.18
CA ILE A 231 -4.04 -3.13 -25.40
C ILE A 231 -3.08 -1.94 -25.51
N ILE A 232 -3.49 -0.85 -26.18
CA ILE A 232 -2.63 0.32 -26.38
C ILE A 232 -2.44 1.09 -25.07
N PHE A 233 -3.48 1.15 -24.23
CA PHE A 233 -3.48 1.93 -22.99
C PHE A 233 -2.29 1.61 -22.07
N PRO A 234 -2.03 0.35 -21.65
CA PRO A 234 -0.91 0.03 -20.77
C PRO A 234 0.44 0.36 -21.37
N ILE A 235 0.62 0.18 -22.68
CA ILE A 235 1.87 0.53 -23.37
C ILE A 235 2.07 2.06 -23.35
N LEU A 236 1.02 2.81 -23.67
CA LEU A 236 1.07 4.27 -23.71
C LEU A 236 1.36 4.85 -22.32
N VAL A 237 0.66 4.38 -21.27
CA VAL A 237 0.86 4.84 -19.89
C VAL A 237 2.29 4.52 -19.43
N THR A 238 2.79 3.31 -19.70
CA THR A 238 4.17 2.95 -19.35
C THR A 238 5.16 3.91 -19.99
N LEU A 239 5.05 4.16 -21.29
CA LEU A 239 5.98 5.05 -22.01
C LEU A 239 5.89 6.48 -21.50
N LEU A 240 4.67 7.04 -21.39
CA LEU A 240 4.51 8.43 -20.98
C LEU A 240 4.99 8.65 -19.55
N VAL A 241 4.60 7.79 -18.61
CA VAL A 241 4.97 7.97 -17.19
C VAL A 241 6.45 7.70 -16.99
N SER A 242 6.99 6.57 -17.50
CA SER A 242 8.40 6.21 -17.26
C SER A 242 9.40 7.13 -17.97
N LEU A 243 9.03 7.74 -19.09
CA LEU A 243 9.88 8.75 -19.74
C LEU A 243 9.83 10.10 -19.01
N THR A 244 8.73 10.41 -18.33
CA THR A 244 8.57 11.66 -17.59
C THR A 244 9.12 11.55 -16.15
N LEU A 245 8.89 10.41 -15.51
CA LEU A 245 9.27 10.09 -14.13
C LEU A 245 9.89 8.69 -14.09
N PRO A 246 11.20 8.55 -14.34
CA PRO A 246 11.87 7.25 -14.38
C PRO A 246 11.72 6.43 -13.09
N ASP A 247 11.69 7.09 -11.94
CA ASP A 247 11.57 6.43 -10.62
C ASP A 247 10.19 5.79 -10.39
N ALA A 248 9.15 6.20 -11.14
CA ALA A 248 7.85 5.54 -11.14
C ALA A 248 7.81 4.27 -12.01
N ALA A 249 8.83 4.04 -12.86
CA ALA A 249 8.84 2.95 -13.83
C ALA A 249 8.68 1.55 -13.22
N PRO A 250 9.29 1.20 -12.07
CA PRO A 250 9.11 -0.13 -11.48
C PRO A 250 7.66 -0.42 -11.13
N LEU A 251 6.95 0.53 -10.51
CA LEU A 251 5.56 0.35 -10.10
C LEU A 251 4.60 0.41 -11.30
N ILE A 252 4.68 1.49 -12.08
CA ILE A 252 3.79 1.69 -13.26
C ILE A 252 4.06 0.65 -14.34
N GLY A 253 5.32 0.33 -14.63
CA GLY A 253 5.68 -0.67 -15.62
C GLY A 253 5.11 -2.04 -15.27
N MET A 254 5.23 -2.48 -14.01
CA MET A 254 4.70 -3.77 -13.58
C MET A 254 3.16 -3.78 -13.52
N LEU A 255 2.52 -2.70 -13.09
CA LEU A 255 1.06 -2.54 -13.14
C LEU A 255 0.55 -2.69 -14.59
N MET A 256 1.16 -1.95 -15.51
CA MET A 256 0.77 -1.94 -16.91
C MET A 256 1.15 -3.25 -17.62
N PHE A 257 2.25 -3.89 -17.23
CA PHE A 257 2.61 -5.22 -17.74
C PHE A 257 1.57 -6.28 -17.34
N GLY A 258 1.15 -6.28 -16.08
CA GLY A 258 0.07 -7.15 -15.62
C GLY A 258 -1.23 -6.95 -16.41
N ASN A 259 -1.60 -5.69 -16.64
CA ASN A 259 -2.78 -5.35 -17.42
C ASN A 259 -2.63 -5.75 -18.91
N LEU A 260 -1.47 -5.53 -19.51
CA LEU A 260 -1.19 -5.95 -20.89
C LEU A 260 -1.30 -7.48 -21.06
N MET A 261 -0.78 -8.26 -20.09
CA MET A 261 -0.96 -9.72 -20.09
C MET A 261 -2.43 -10.11 -20.15
N LYS A 262 -3.27 -9.47 -19.32
CA LYS A 262 -4.72 -9.70 -19.26
C LYS A 262 -5.42 -9.34 -20.57
N GLU A 263 -5.23 -8.11 -21.06
CA GLU A 263 -5.98 -7.58 -22.20
C GLU A 263 -5.49 -8.13 -23.56
N SER A 264 -4.27 -8.66 -23.62
CA SER A 264 -3.73 -9.31 -24.82
C SER A 264 -4.44 -10.60 -25.18
N LEU A 265 -4.89 -11.37 -24.17
CA LEU A 265 -5.53 -12.68 -24.29
C LEU A 265 -4.66 -13.76 -24.95
N VAL A 266 -3.33 -13.57 -25.01
CA VAL A 266 -2.39 -14.53 -25.63
C VAL A 266 -1.54 -15.28 -24.61
N VAL A 267 -1.55 -14.85 -23.34
CA VAL A 267 -0.74 -15.40 -22.26
C VAL A 267 -1.58 -15.74 -21.02
N ASP A 268 -2.75 -16.34 -21.21
CA ASP A 268 -3.72 -16.66 -20.15
C ASP A 268 -3.10 -17.38 -18.95
N ARG A 269 -2.16 -18.29 -19.18
CA ARG A 269 -1.47 -19.00 -18.10
C ARG A 269 -0.68 -18.05 -17.21
N LEU A 270 0.08 -17.13 -17.79
CA LEU A 270 0.86 -16.13 -17.04
C LEU A 270 -0.07 -15.18 -16.31
N THR A 271 -1.15 -14.75 -16.95
CA THR A 271 -2.16 -13.87 -16.34
C THR A 271 -2.76 -14.52 -15.09
N LYS A 272 -3.19 -15.77 -15.19
CA LYS A 272 -3.76 -16.53 -14.05
C LYS A 272 -2.74 -16.68 -12.92
N THR A 273 -1.50 -17.05 -13.24
CA THR A 273 -0.41 -17.15 -12.25
C THR A 273 -0.17 -15.82 -11.57
N ALA A 274 -0.13 -14.70 -12.32
CA ALA A 274 0.07 -13.37 -11.72
C ALA A 274 -1.10 -12.96 -10.81
N GLN A 275 -2.33 -13.28 -11.20
CA GLN A 275 -3.54 -12.95 -10.44
C GLN A 275 -3.71 -13.78 -9.15
N ASN A 276 -3.24 -15.00 -9.11
CA ASN A 276 -3.49 -15.95 -8.03
C ASN A 276 -2.19 -16.38 -7.34
N GLU A 277 -1.41 -17.30 -7.91
CA GLU A 277 -0.31 -17.96 -7.21
C GLU A 277 0.79 -16.95 -6.82
N LEU A 278 1.26 -16.16 -7.79
CA LEU A 278 2.30 -15.17 -7.54
C LEU A 278 1.84 -14.11 -6.55
N MET A 279 0.64 -13.56 -6.76
CA MET A 279 0.07 -12.56 -5.87
C MET A 279 -0.05 -13.09 -4.44
N ASN A 280 -0.54 -14.33 -4.27
CA ASN A 280 -0.68 -14.95 -2.95
C ASN A 280 0.68 -15.20 -2.28
N ILE A 281 1.67 -15.73 -3.03
CA ILE A 281 3.01 -15.97 -2.50
C ILE A 281 3.65 -14.65 -2.02
N ILE A 282 3.63 -13.63 -2.87
CA ILE A 282 4.21 -12.33 -2.53
C ILE A 282 3.46 -11.67 -1.37
N THR A 283 2.14 -11.79 -1.32
CA THR A 283 1.33 -11.26 -0.21
C THR A 283 1.70 -11.93 1.12
N ILE A 284 1.95 -13.23 1.15
CA ILE A 284 2.40 -13.95 2.35
C ILE A 284 3.79 -13.44 2.79
N LEU A 285 4.75 -13.40 1.86
CA LEU A 285 6.11 -12.98 2.16
C LEU A 285 6.17 -11.54 2.65
N LEU A 286 5.53 -10.64 1.91
CA LEU A 286 5.45 -9.21 2.25
C LEU A 286 4.69 -8.99 3.57
N GLY A 287 3.57 -9.66 3.78
CA GLY A 287 2.81 -9.50 5.01
C GLY A 287 3.58 -9.96 6.24
N LEU A 288 4.27 -11.10 6.16
CA LEU A 288 5.12 -11.59 7.24
C LEU A 288 6.31 -10.67 7.52
N SER A 289 7.01 -10.20 6.48
CA SER A 289 8.17 -9.32 6.62
C SER A 289 7.81 -7.95 7.17
N VAL A 290 6.75 -7.35 6.66
CA VAL A 290 6.20 -6.08 7.16
C VAL A 290 5.76 -6.19 8.61
N GLY A 291 5.04 -7.26 8.96
CA GLY A 291 4.67 -7.51 10.35
C GLY A 291 5.89 -7.67 11.25
N ALA A 292 6.89 -8.40 10.76
CA ALA A 292 8.13 -8.64 11.50
C ALA A 292 8.97 -7.38 11.73
N SER A 293 8.90 -6.39 10.86
CA SER A 293 9.59 -5.10 11.06
C SER A 293 8.96 -4.23 12.17
N ALA A 294 7.77 -4.59 12.66
CA ALA A 294 7.10 -3.91 13.77
C ALA A 294 7.51 -4.49 15.14
N SER A 295 8.80 -4.37 15.48
CA SER A 295 9.30 -4.73 16.82
C SER A 295 8.84 -3.75 17.89
N ALA A 296 8.83 -4.19 19.16
CA ALA A 296 8.42 -3.35 20.29
C ALA A 296 9.21 -2.04 20.37
N GLU A 297 10.52 -2.09 20.15
CA GLU A 297 11.41 -0.93 20.21
C GLU A 297 11.11 0.10 19.11
N GLN A 298 10.85 -0.39 17.90
CA GLN A 298 10.58 0.47 16.75
C GLN A 298 9.14 0.98 16.71
N PHE A 299 8.19 0.22 17.22
CA PHE A 299 6.77 0.54 17.09
C PHE A 299 6.21 1.35 18.27
N LEU A 300 6.64 1.07 19.52
CA LEU A 300 6.13 1.73 20.72
C LEU A 300 6.88 3.03 21.03
N ASN A 301 6.77 4.02 20.14
CA ASN A 301 7.38 5.33 20.30
C ASN A 301 6.43 6.46 19.85
N LEU A 302 6.78 7.69 20.20
CA LEU A 302 5.96 8.87 19.87
C LEU A 302 5.89 9.12 18.35
N ALA A 303 6.94 8.75 17.59
CA ALA A 303 6.94 8.91 16.14
C ALA A 303 5.85 8.04 15.50
N THR A 304 5.68 6.80 15.95
CA THR A 304 4.61 5.90 15.48
C THR A 304 3.23 6.51 15.70
N LEU A 305 2.96 7.11 16.86
CA LEU A 305 1.69 7.78 17.12
C LEU A 305 1.46 8.96 16.17
N LYS A 306 2.50 9.76 15.90
CA LYS A 306 2.43 10.86 14.92
C LYS A 306 2.13 10.32 13.52
N ILE A 307 2.80 9.24 13.09
CA ILE A 307 2.58 8.58 11.79
C ILE A 307 1.14 8.09 11.67
N MET A 308 0.64 7.39 12.71
CA MET A 308 -0.73 6.89 12.74
C MET A 308 -1.74 8.04 12.64
N LEU A 309 -1.57 9.11 13.40
CA LEU A 309 -2.47 10.27 13.35
C LEU A 309 -2.43 10.97 11.98
N LEU A 310 -1.23 11.21 11.45
CA LEU A 310 -1.06 11.83 10.13
C LEU A 310 -1.67 10.98 9.02
N GLY A 311 -1.48 9.66 9.05
CA GLY A 311 -2.06 8.75 8.06
C GLY A 311 -3.59 8.77 8.07
N LEU A 312 -4.23 8.82 9.24
CA LEU A 312 -5.67 8.94 9.35
C LEU A 312 -6.17 10.27 8.75
N ILE A 313 -5.51 11.38 9.08
CA ILE A 313 -5.84 12.71 8.55
C ILE A 313 -5.62 12.74 7.04
N ALA A 314 -4.51 12.19 6.56
CA ALA A 314 -4.19 12.08 5.15
C ALA A 314 -5.29 11.40 4.34
N PHE A 315 -5.72 10.25 4.83
CA PHE A 315 -6.78 9.45 4.21
C PHE A 315 -8.13 10.20 4.19
N ALA A 316 -8.45 10.88 5.29
CA ALA A 316 -9.66 11.71 5.37
C ALA A 316 -9.61 12.87 4.35
N ILE A 317 -8.46 13.54 4.23
CA ILE A 317 -8.24 14.64 3.26
C ILE A 317 -8.33 14.11 1.82
N GLY A 318 -7.67 12.99 1.49
CA GLY A 318 -7.74 12.39 0.16
C GLY A 318 -9.18 12.06 -0.26
N THR A 319 -9.96 11.47 0.67
CA THR A 319 -11.39 11.22 0.46
C THR A 319 -12.16 12.52 0.24
N ALA A 320 -11.92 13.53 1.08
CA ALA A 320 -12.62 14.82 1.00
C ALA A 320 -12.31 15.56 -0.29
N THR A 321 -11.04 15.66 -0.67
CA THR A 321 -10.61 16.36 -1.90
C THR A 321 -11.14 15.71 -3.16
N GLY A 322 -11.22 14.37 -3.21
CA GLY A 322 -11.86 13.66 -4.33
C GLY A 322 -13.33 14.01 -4.47
N VAL A 323 -14.09 14.01 -3.36
CA VAL A 323 -15.52 14.41 -3.36
C VAL A 323 -15.68 15.88 -3.74
N LEU A 324 -14.87 16.77 -3.18
CA LEU A 324 -14.92 18.21 -3.48
C LEU A 324 -14.54 18.51 -4.93
N MET A 325 -13.59 17.77 -5.50
CA MET A 325 -13.24 17.91 -6.92
C MET A 325 -14.41 17.53 -7.82
N ALA A 326 -15.13 16.44 -7.53
CA ALA A 326 -16.31 16.06 -8.29
C ALA A 326 -17.39 17.16 -8.21
N LYS A 327 -17.58 17.78 -7.04
CA LYS A 327 -18.48 18.93 -6.88
C LYS A 327 -18.01 20.15 -7.67
N LEU A 328 -16.69 20.45 -7.64
CA LEU A 328 -16.11 21.54 -8.43
C LEU A 328 -16.32 21.31 -9.93
N MET A 329 -16.10 20.09 -10.42
CA MET A 329 -16.35 19.74 -11.82
C MET A 329 -17.82 19.97 -12.19
N ASN A 330 -18.76 19.67 -11.29
CA ASN A 330 -20.20 19.87 -11.52
C ASN A 330 -20.60 21.34 -11.69
N LEU A 331 -19.79 22.31 -11.24
CA LEU A 331 -20.03 23.74 -11.49
C LEU A 331 -19.88 24.10 -12.98
N PHE A 332 -19.07 23.34 -13.71
CA PHE A 332 -18.79 23.56 -15.14
C PHE A 332 -19.56 22.58 -16.05
N LEU A 333 -20.28 21.62 -15.49
CA LEU A 333 -21.05 20.63 -16.24
C LEU A 333 -22.54 21.00 -16.29
N LYS A 334 -23.18 20.69 -17.42
CA LYS A 334 -24.62 20.79 -17.55
C LYS A 334 -25.32 19.74 -16.68
N ASP A 335 -26.59 20.01 -16.28
CA ASP A 335 -27.32 19.12 -15.36
C ASP A 335 -27.38 17.66 -15.83
N GLU A 336 -27.50 17.44 -17.14
CA GLU A 336 -27.54 16.09 -17.75
C GLU A 336 -26.23 15.32 -17.63
N ASN A 337 -25.09 16.01 -17.46
CA ASN A 337 -23.74 15.44 -17.42
C ASN A 337 -23.10 15.54 -16.05
N LYS A 338 -23.86 15.89 -15.01
CA LYS A 338 -23.35 15.98 -13.65
C LYS A 338 -22.84 14.65 -13.15
N ILE A 339 -21.71 14.71 -12.48
CA ILE A 339 -21.03 13.57 -11.83
C ILE A 339 -21.59 13.41 -10.43
N ASN A 340 -21.90 12.17 -10.02
CA ASN A 340 -22.21 11.91 -8.62
C ASN A 340 -20.95 12.12 -7.76
N PRO A 341 -20.95 13.09 -6.81
CA PRO A 341 -19.75 13.42 -6.05
C PRO A 341 -19.18 12.25 -5.23
N LEU A 342 -20.01 11.25 -4.93
CA LEU A 342 -19.57 10.07 -4.20
C LEU A 342 -18.45 9.30 -4.92
N ILE A 343 -18.43 9.29 -6.28
CA ILE A 343 -17.37 8.57 -7.00
C ILE A 343 -15.98 9.22 -6.83
N GLY A 344 -15.94 10.51 -6.48
CA GLY A 344 -14.67 11.19 -6.19
C GLY A 344 -13.93 10.60 -4.98
N SER A 345 -14.66 10.08 -3.97
CA SER A 345 -14.05 9.41 -2.82
C SER A 345 -13.29 8.13 -3.21
N ALA A 346 -13.64 7.52 -4.36
CA ALA A 346 -12.95 6.35 -4.88
C ALA A 346 -11.57 6.66 -5.49
N GLY A 347 -11.21 7.94 -5.63
CA GLY A 347 -9.90 8.36 -6.15
C GLY A 347 -8.70 7.95 -5.27
N VAL A 348 -8.91 7.49 -4.04
CA VAL A 348 -7.87 6.83 -3.24
C VAL A 348 -7.57 5.43 -3.81
N SER A 349 -6.32 4.97 -3.66
CA SER A 349 -5.82 3.75 -4.33
C SER A 349 -6.32 2.41 -3.74
N ALA A 350 -7.22 2.42 -2.77
CA ALA A 350 -7.77 1.20 -2.17
C ALA A 350 -8.73 0.48 -3.15
N VAL A 351 -8.17 -0.28 -4.09
CA VAL A 351 -8.92 -0.98 -5.16
C VAL A 351 -9.29 -2.40 -4.73
N PRO A 352 -10.52 -2.84 -4.97
CA PRO A 352 -11.72 -2.12 -5.43
C PRO A 352 -12.56 -1.56 -4.27
N MET A 353 -12.04 -1.51 -3.06
CA MET A 353 -12.80 -1.25 -1.84
C MET A 353 -13.43 0.14 -1.82
N ALA A 354 -12.66 1.20 -2.16
CA ALA A 354 -13.18 2.56 -2.18
C ALA A 354 -14.32 2.74 -3.19
N ALA A 355 -14.24 2.08 -4.36
CA ALA A 355 -15.33 2.09 -5.33
C ALA A 355 -16.59 1.38 -4.80
N ARG A 356 -16.43 0.27 -4.07
CA ARG A 356 -17.55 -0.42 -3.41
C ARG A 356 -18.20 0.45 -2.35
N VAL A 357 -17.42 1.17 -1.55
CA VAL A 357 -17.93 2.10 -0.53
C VAL A 357 -18.74 3.22 -1.18
N SER A 358 -18.24 3.81 -2.27
CA SER A 358 -18.98 4.82 -3.03
C SER A 358 -20.34 4.29 -3.53
N ASN A 359 -20.37 3.05 -4.03
CA ASN A 359 -21.59 2.40 -4.47
C ASN A 359 -22.58 2.13 -3.32
N VAL A 360 -22.09 1.64 -2.17
CA VAL A 360 -22.92 1.39 -0.99
C VAL A 360 -23.57 2.66 -0.48
N VAL A 361 -22.80 3.75 -0.33
CA VAL A 361 -23.33 5.05 0.12
C VAL A 361 -24.33 5.63 -0.90
N GLY A 362 -24.12 5.41 -2.21
CA GLY A 362 -25.07 5.78 -3.25
C GLY A 362 -26.39 5.02 -3.15
N GLN A 363 -26.32 3.69 -2.93
CA GLN A 363 -27.50 2.83 -2.77
C GLN A 363 -28.26 3.07 -1.46
N GLU A 364 -27.59 3.52 -0.39
CA GLU A 364 -28.28 3.99 0.82
C GLU A 364 -29.15 5.22 0.58
N ALA A 365 -28.77 6.07 -0.37
CA ALA A 365 -29.55 7.27 -0.74
C ALA A 365 -30.66 6.95 -1.75
N ASP A 366 -30.39 6.08 -2.73
CA ASP A 366 -31.33 5.54 -3.71
C ASP A 366 -30.92 4.11 -4.08
N PRO A 367 -31.68 3.06 -3.69
CA PRO A 367 -31.36 1.66 -3.98
C PRO A 367 -31.15 1.32 -5.46
N SER A 368 -31.67 2.14 -6.37
CA SER A 368 -31.51 1.98 -7.82
C SER A 368 -30.24 2.67 -8.38
N ASN A 369 -29.45 3.34 -7.53
CA ASN A 369 -28.27 4.08 -7.94
C ASN A 369 -27.00 3.22 -7.89
N PHE A 370 -26.60 2.65 -9.01
CA PHE A 370 -25.43 1.79 -9.15
C PHE A 370 -24.23 2.60 -9.63
N LEU A 371 -23.32 2.95 -8.69
CA LEU A 371 -22.16 3.79 -8.97
C LEU A 371 -20.87 2.97 -9.18
N LEU A 372 -20.86 1.66 -8.95
CA LEU A 372 -19.64 0.84 -8.90
C LEU A 372 -18.76 1.02 -10.13
N MET A 373 -19.31 0.86 -11.32
CA MET A 373 -18.55 0.97 -12.56
C MET A 373 -17.97 2.36 -12.78
N ASN A 374 -18.75 3.41 -12.46
CA ASN A 374 -18.31 4.80 -12.57
C ASN A 374 -17.25 5.15 -11.51
N ALA A 375 -17.34 4.58 -10.31
CA ALA A 375 -16.36 4.75 -9.24
C ALA A 375 -15.04 3.97 -9.50
N MET A 376 -15.07 2.91 -10.31
CA MET A 376 -13.85 2.18 -10.67
C MET A 376 -12.88 3.05 -11.50
N GLY A 377 -13.37 3.97 -12.33
CA GLY A 377 -12.51 4.89 -13.09
C GLY A 377 -11.59 5.72 -12.18
N PRO A 378 -12.14 6.55 -11.27
CA PRO A 378 -11.33 7.27 -10.28
C PRO A 378 -10.48 6.36 -9.41
N ASN A 379 -10.98 5.19 -9.01
CA ASN A 379 -10.26 4.25 -8.13
C ASN A 379 -8.98 3.73 -8.78
N VAL A 380 -9.07 3.30 -10.03
CA VAL A 380 -7.91 2.83 -10.81
C VAL A 380 -6.96 3.98 -11.15
N SER A 381 -7.51 5.18 -11.41
CA SER A 381 -6.72 6.40 -11.57
C SER A 381 -5.92 6.72 -10.31
N GLY A 382 -6.48 6.45 -9.12
CA GLY A 382 -5.78 6.60 -7.84
C GLY A 382 -4.52 5.75 -7.74
N VAL A 383 -4.55 4.50 -8.23
CA VAL A 383 -3.36 3.61 -8.23
C VAL A 383 -2.24 4.17 -9.12
N ILE A 384 -2.60 4.66 -10.30
CA ILE A 384 -1.62 5.34 -11.16
C ILE A 384 -1.10 6.60 -10.44
N GLY A 385 -2.00 7.36 -9.81
CA GLY A 385 -1.67 8.59 -9.08
C GLY A 385 -0.74 8.36 -7.91
N SER A 386 -0.94 7.32 -7.09
CA SER A 386 -0.05 7.00 -5.96
C SER A 386 1.34 6.55 -6.43
N ALA A 387 1.41 5.73 -7.49
CA ALA A 387 2.68 5.31 -8.07
C ALA A 387 3.46 6.47 -8.71
N VAL A 388 2.76 7.40 -9.37
CA VAL A 388 3.34 8.65 -9.88
C VAL A 388 3.81 9.54 -8.73
N ALA A 389 3.01 9.69 -7.68
CA ALA A 389 3.40 10.47 -6.50
C ALA A 389 4.64 9.89 -5.80
N ALA A 390 4.77 8.55 -5.73
CA ALA A 390 5.98 7.92 -5.22
C ALA A 390 7.21 8.27 -6.06
N GLY A 391 7.10 8.22 -7.40
CA GLY A 391 8.19 8.64 -8.30
C GLY A 391 8.55 10.13 -8.21
N VAL A 392 7.63 11.00 -7.77
CA VAL A 392 7.91 12.43 -7.52
C VAL A 392 8.60 12.64 -6.17
N LEU A 393 8.31 11.78 -5.18
CA LEU A 393 8.85 11.88 -3.83
C LEU A 393 10.22 11.21 -3.68
N LEU A 394 10.59 10.28 -4.57
CA LEU A 394 11.92 9.71 -4.71
C LEU A 394 12.90 10.72 -5.32
#